data_6a2ed5aedf11c22ef8ec2175d72320af
#
_entry.id   6a2ed5aedf11c22ef8ec2175d72320af
#
_cell.length_a   1.000
_cell.length_b   1.000
_cell.length_c   1.000
_cell.angle_alpha   90.00
_cell.angle_beta   90.00
_cell.angle_gamma   90.00
#
_symmetry.space_group_name_H-M   'P 1'
#
loop_
_entity.id
_entity.type
_entity.pdbx_description
1 polymer ?
#
loop_
_entity_poly.entity_id
_entity_poly.type
_entity_poly.pdbx_seq_one_letter_code
_entity_poly.pdbx_strand_id
1 'polypeptide(L)'
;ELLNNYASVITAVRGNCDAEVDQMMLDFPCMADFVEIQENNSKIFLSHGHLFDPYYFSHYKADIYLSGHTHIYTTSKNPKGVFTLNPGSISLPKAGNPPTFGILETKKFTVHLLENSEEIKNICF
;
A
#
# COMPACT_ATOMS: atom_id res chain seq x y z
N GLU A 1 -14.69 15.59 -2.54
CA GLU A 1 -14.98 16.22 -1.23
C GLU A 1 -14.68 15.32 -0.03
N LEU A 2 -15.16 14.06 -0.02
CA LEU A 2 -14.96 13.16 1.14
C LEU A 2 -13.49 13.03 1.56
N LEU A 3 -12.59 12.76 0.61
CA LEU A 3 -11.18 12.57 0.91
C LEU A 3 -10.50 13.86 1.40
N ASN A 4 -10.91 15.02 0.89
CA ASN A 4 -10.33 16.31 1.29
C ASN A 4 -10.58 16.63 2.78
N ASN A 5 -11.64 16.09 3.37
CA ASN A 5 -11.89 16.22 4.81
C ASN A 5 -10.81 15.54 5.67
N TYR A 6 -10.04 14.63 5.08
CA TYR A 6 -8.97 13.87 5.73
C TYR A 6 -7.59 14.20 5.17
N ALA A 7 -7.44 15.28 4.39
CA ALA A 7 -6.20 15.63 3.68
C ALA A 7 -4.96 15.63 4.59
N SER A 8 -5.09 16.10 5.83
CA SER A 8 -3.98 16.19 6.78
C SER A 8 -3.43 14.83 7.25
N VAL A 9 -4.15 13.75 7.03
CA VAL A 9 -3.77 12.39 7.48
C VAL A 9 -3.64 11.40 6.32
N ILE A 10 -3.75 11.87 5.06
CA ILE A 10 -3.61 11.03 3.88
C ILE A 10 -2.21 11.18 3.29
N THR A 11 -1.55 10.05 3.07
CA THR A 11 -0.36 9.93 2.24
C THR A 11 -0.72 9.08 1.03
N ALA A 12 -0.51 9.60 -0.17
CA ALA A 12 -0.88 8.93 -1.41
C ALA A 12 0.31 8.83 -2.38
N VAL A 13 0.28 7.81 -3.21
CA VAL A 13 1.20 7.62 -4.34
C VAL A 13 0.41 7.51 -5.63
N ARG A 14 1.03 7.92 -6.75
CA ARG A 14 0.41 7.88 -8.07
C ARG A 14 0.26 6.45 -8.57
N GLY A 15 -0.96 6.06 -8.94
CA GLY A 15 -1.23 4.85 -9.70
C GLY A 15 -1.00 5.06 -11.21
N ASN A 16 -0.93 3.96 -11.95
CA ASN A 16 -0.72 4.00 -13.41
C ASN A 16 -1.90 4.59 -14.20
N CYS A 17 -3.08 4.69 -13.57
CA CYS A 17 -4.28 5.29 -14.16
C CYS A 17 -4.60 6.70 -13.62
N ASP A 18 -3.82 7.23 -12.68
CA ASP A 18 -4.06 8.54 -12.10
C ASP A 18 -3.53 9.65 -13.01
N ALA A 19 -4.32 10.70 -13.16
CA ALA A 19 -4.04 11.84 -14.04
C ALA A 19 -3.78 13.12 -13.23
N GLU A 20 -3.18 14.12 -13.87
CA GLU A 20 -2.93 15.43 -13.25
C GLU A 20 -4.21 16.12 -12.77
N VAL A 21 -5.36 15.83 -13.39
CA VAL A 21 -6.65 16.36 -12.95
C VAL A 21 -7.02 15.89 -11.54
N ASP A 22 -6.58 14.71 -11.14
CA ASP A 22 -6.84 14.20 -9.79
C ASP A 22 -6.17 15.09 -8.74
N GLN A 23 -4.94 15.55 -9.01
CA GLN A 23 -4.24 16.48 -8.12
C GLN A 23 -4.95 17.83 -8.01
N MET A 24 -5.64 18.26 -9.06
CA MET A 24 -6.42 19.52 -9.02
C MET A 24 -7.66 19.42 -8.13
N MET A 25 -8.16 18.20 -7.89
CA MET A 25 -9.36 17.92 -7.11
C MET A 25 -9.07 17.57 -5.65
N LEU A 26 -7.80 17.24 -5.33
CA LEU A 26 -7.39 16.75 -4.01
C LEU A 26 -6.54 17.79 -3.28
N ASP A 27 -6.84 17.98 -2.00
CA ASP A 27 -6.13 18.92 -1.11
C ASP A 27 -4.86 18.32 -0.49
N PHE A 28 -4.44 17.15 -0.97
CA PHE A 28 -3.20 16.47 -0.55
C PHE A 28 -2.41 15.98 -1.78
N PRO A 29 -1.07 15.84 -1.70
CA PRO A 29 -0.27 15.32 -2.81
C PRO A 29 -0.67 13.89 -3.19
N CYS A 30 -0.88 13.63 -4.49
CA CYS A 30 -1.21 12.28 -5.00
C CYS A 30 -0.39 11.87 -6.23
N MET A 31 0.59 12.67 -6.64
CA MET A 31 1.38 12.43 -7.87
C MET A 31 2.80 11.90 -7.61
N ALA A 32 3.16 11.62 -6.37
CA ALA A 32 4.46 11.04 -6.05
C ALA A 32 4.55 9.59 -6.54
N ASP A 33 5.66 9.23 -7.19
CA ASP A 33 5.89 7.85 -7.65
C ASP A 33 6.13 6.90 -6.49
N PHE A 34 6.70 7.39 -5.40
CA PHE A 34 6.89 6.66 -4.14
C PHE A 34 6.95 7.61 -2.95
N VAL A 35 6.75 7.07 -1.76
CA VAL A 35 6.94 7.76 -0.49
C VAL A 35 7.72 6.86 0.46
N GLU A 36 8.69 7.44 1.16
CA GLU A 36 9.38 6.78 2.28
C GLU A 36 8.73 7.18 3.59
N ILE A 37 8.43 6.19 4.41
CA ILE A 37 7.87 6.39 5.75
C ILE A 37 8.82 5.73 6.75
N GLN A 38 9.22 6.48 7.78
CA GLN A 38 9.97 5.95 8.91
C GLN A 38 9.02 5.81 10.10
N GLU A 39 8.81 4.59 10.55
CA GLU A 39 7.92 4.28 11.66
C GLU A 39 8.54 3.22 12.57
N ASN A 40 8.67 3.53 13.87
CA ASN A 40 9.17 2.59 14.89
C ASN A 40 10.44 1.83 14.49
N ASN A 41 11.46 2.53 13.99
CA ASN A 41 12.72 2.00 13.46
C ASN A 41 12.59 1.13 12.19
N SER A 42 11.42 1.05 11.60
CA SER A 42 11.21 0.39 10.30
C SER A 42 11.12 1.41 9.19
N LYS A 43 11.81 1.13 8.10
CA LYS A 43 11.77 1.92 6.88
C LYS A 43 10.78 1.28 5.91
N ILE A 44 9.72 2.03 5.58
CA ILE A 44 8.65 1.58 4.69
C ILE A 44 8.80 2.32 3.36
N PHE A 45 8.87 1.56 2.28
CA PHE A 45 8.80 2.08 0.92
C PHE A 45 7.38 1.84 0.39
N LEU A 46 6.65 2.93 0.17
CA LEU A 46 5.30 2.91 -0.38
C LEU A 46 5.33 3.32 -1.85
N SER A 47 4.80 2.49 -2.72
CA SER A 47 4.60 2.81 -4.15
C SER A 47 3.31 2.16 -4.67
N HIS A 48 2.85 2.57 -5.86
CA HIS A 48 1.75 1.84 -6.49
C HIS A 48 2.17 0.43 -6.92
N GLY A 49 3.41 0.24 -7.37
CA GLY A 49 3.96 -1.04 -7.76
C GLY A 49 4.18 -1.22 -9.27
N HIS A 50 3.69 -0.30 -10.11
CA HIS A 50 3.88 -0.39 -11.57
C HIS A 50 5.26 0.08 -12.04
N LEU A 51 5.93 0.96 -11.28
CA LEU A 51 7.29 1.45 -11.57
C LEU A 51 8.35 0.71 -10.75
N PHE A 52 8.02 0.29 -9.56
CA PHE A 52 8.94 -0.32 -8.60
C PHE A 52 8.42 -1.69 -8.18
N ASP A 53 8.88 -2.74 -8.86
CA ASP A 53 8.56 -4.11 -8.45
C ASP A 53 9.44 -4.50 -7.25
N PRO A 54 8.85 -4.88 -6.12
CA PRO A 54 9.60 -5.24 -4.91
C PRO A 54 10.60 -6.39 -5.10
N TYR A 55 10.36 -7.27 -6.08
CA TYR A 55 11.25 -8.38 -6.36
C TYR A 55 12.51 -7.99 -7.13
N TYR A 56 12.42 -6.92 -7.94
CA TYR A 56 13.50 -6.44 -8.80
C TYR A 56 14.15 -5.16 -8.30
N PHE A 57 13.51 -4.45 -7.37
CA PHE A 57 13.99 -3.17 -6.85
C PHE A 57 15.00 -3.38 -5.72
N SER A 58 16.17 -3.94 -6.07
CA SER A 58 17.21 -4.32 -5.11
C SER A 58 18.07 -3.17 -4.60
N HIS A 59 18.00 -1.99 -5.23
CA HIS A 59 18.83 -0.83 -4.88
C HIS A 59 18.30 -0.02 -3.72
N TYR A 60 17.01 -0.17 -3.43
CA TYR A 60 16.36 0.56 -2.34
C TYR A 60 16.34 -0.30 -1.07
N LYS A 61 16.91 0.23 0.00
CA LYS A 61 16.94 -0.48 1.29
C LYS A 61 15.72 -0.08 2.12
N ALA A 62 14.74 -0.94 2.19
CA ALA A 62 13.60 -0.82 3.09
C ALA A 62 13.39 -2.14 3.84
N ASP A 63 12.76 -2.05 5.00
CA ASP A 63 12.35 -3.23 5.78
C ASP A 63 11.02 -3.78 5.28
N ILE A 64 10.17 -2.88 4.80
CA ILE A 64 8.83 -3.16 4.29
C ILE A 64 8.63 -2.48 2.94
N TYR A 65 8.22 -3.25 1.93
CA TYR A 65 7.69 -2.75 0.67
C TYR A 65 6.17 -2.88 0.69
N LEU A 66 5.48 -1.75 0.67
CA LEU A 66 4.03 -1.67 0.61
C LEU A 66 3.60 -1.19 -0.77
N SER A 67 2.81 -1.99 -1.48
CA SER A 67 2.38 -1.68 -2.85
C SER A 67 0.96 -2.16 -3.15
N GLY A 68 0.41 -1.69 -4.27
CA GLY A 68 -0.86 -2.11 -4.84
C GLY A 68 -0.69 -2.75 -6.21
N HIS A 69 -1.28 -2.15 -7.24
CA HIS A 69 -1.20 -2.48 -8.67
C HIS A 69 -1.77 -3.85 -9.08
N THR A 70 -1.37 -4.92 -8.42
CA THR A 70 -1.83 -6.28 -8.76
C THR A 70 -3.29 -6.53 -8.42
N HIS A 71 -3.85 -5.73 -7.52
CA HIS A 71 -5.20 -5.89 -6.94
C HIS A 71 -5.39 -7.21 -6.19
N ILE A 72 -4.28 -7.83 -5.77
CA ILE A 72 -4.25 -9.09 -5.02
C ILE A 72 -3.53 -8.84 -3.70
N TYR A 73 -4.18 -9.12 -2.58
CA TYR A 73 -3.50 -8.94 -1.29
C TYR A 73 -2.35 -9.94 -1.12
N THR A 74 -1.27 -9.46 -0.57
CA THR A 74 -0.03 -10.23 -0.37
C THR A 74 0.57 -9.94 0.98
N THR A 75 0.99 -10.99 1.67
CA THR A 75 1.79 -10.91 2.89
C THR A 75 2.94 -11.89 2.75
N SER A 76 4.13 -11.40 2.47
CA SER A 76 5.31 -12.26 2.29
C SER A 76 6.55 -11.68 2.93
N LYS A 77 7.51 -12.55 3.22
CA LYS A 77 8.83 -12.20 3.73
C LYS A 77 9.87 -12.92 2.87
N ASN A 78 10.81 -12.19 2.33
CA ASN A 78 11.88 -12.80 1.54
C ASN A 78 12.98 -13.41 2.46
N PRO A 79 13.92 -14.20 1.92
CA PRO A 79 15.01 -14.79 2.72
C PRO A 79 15.93 -13.77 3.39
N LYS A 80 15.95 -12.53 2.91
CA LYS A 80 16.73 -11.43 3.50
C LYS A 80 16.00 -10.71 4.64
N GLY A 81 14.80 -11.16 5.00
CA GLY A 81 14.01 -10.59 6.08
C GLY A 81 13.15 -9.38 5.69
N VAL A 82 13.09 -9.04 4.40
CA VAL A 82 12.29 -7.92 3.89
C VAL A 82 10.84 -8.35 3.65
N PHE A 83 9.91 -7.56 4.13
CA PHE A 83 8.48 -7.81 3.96
C PHE A 83 7.95 -7.15 2.69
N THR A 84 7.13 -7.88 1.94
CA THR A 84 6.39 -7.39 0.79
C THR A 84 4.90 -7.51 1.07
N LEU A 85 4.22 -6.38 1.12
CA LEU A 85 2.84 -6.25 1.55
C LEU A 85 2.00 -5.58 0.47
N ASN A 86 0.78 -6.10 0.27
CA ASN A 86 -0.21 -5.50 -0.60
C ASN A 86 -1.59 -5.65 0.08
N PRO A 87 -2.35 -4.57 0.26
CA PRO A 87 -3.67 -4.65 0.89
C PRO A 87 -4.78 -5.21 0.01
N GLY A 88 -4.50 -5.48 -1.27
CA GLY A 88 -5.52 -5.82 -2.25
C GLY A 88 -6.16 -4.59 -2.90
N SER A 89 -7.43 -4.69 -3.22
CA SER A 89 -8.18 -3.59 -3.84
C SER A 89 -9.56 -3.43 -3.21
N ILE A 90 -9.96 -2.21 -2.96
CA ILE A 90 -11.30 -1.89 -2.48
C ILE A 90 -12.34 -1.81 -3.62
N SER A 91 -11.91 -1.51 -4.85
CA SER A 91 -12.81 -1.24 -5.96
C SER A 91 -12.74 -2.28 -7.08
N LEU A 92 -11.57 -2.89 -7.30
CA LEU A 92 -11.35 -3.81 -8.42
C LEU A 92 -10.46 -4.99 -8.01
N PRO A 93 -10.91 -5.82 -7.05
CA PRO A 93 -10.14 -7.01 -6.66
C PRO A 93 -10.01 -8.00 -7.81
N LYS A 94 -8.89 -8.74 -7.84
CA LYS A 94 -8.57 -9.74 -8.86
C LYS A 94 -8.37 -11.13 -8.24
N ALA A 95 -8.21 -12.14 -9.08
CA ALA A 95 -7.99 -13.54 -8.70
C ALA A 95 -9.11 -14.11 -7.81
N GLY A 96 -10.36 -13.67 -8.00
CA GLY A 96 -11.50 -14.12 -7.21
C GLY A 96 -11.54 -13.58 -5.78
N ASN A 97 -10.65 -12.65 -5.42
CA ASN A 97 -10.63 -12.04 -4.10
C ASN A 97 -11.78 -11.06 -3.90
N PRO A 98 -12.32 -10.94 -2.69
CA PRO A 98 -13.24 -9.88 -2.32
C PRO A 98 -12.53 -8.53 -2.19
N PRO A 99 -13.26 -7.40 -2.13
CA PRO A 99 -12.70 -6.10 -1.75
C PRO A 99 -12.04 -6.14 -0.37
N THR A 100 -10.81 -5.63 -0.30
CA THR A 100 -9.99 -5.67 0.93
C THR A 100 -9.26 -4.35 1.17
N PHE A 101 -8.84 -4.15 2.42
CA PHE A 101 -7.92 -3.10 2.84
C PHE A 101 -6.92 -3.66 3.86
N GLY A 102 -5.83 -2.96 4.09
CA GLY A 102 -4.78 -3.35 5.03
C GLY A 102 -4.70 -2.42 6.23
N ILE A 103 -4.29 -2.97 7.38
CA ILE A 103 -3.91 -2.20 8.56
C ILE A 103 -2.46 -2.56 8.88
N LEU A 104 -1.58 -1.54 8.89
CA LEU A 104 -0.19 -1.68 9.28
C LEU A 104 0.00 -1.14 10.69
N GLU A 105 0.41 -2.00 11.60
CA GLU A 105 0.74 -1.68 12.98
C GLU A 105 2.25 -1.90 13.23
N THR A 106 2.74 -1.51 14.39
CA THR A 106 4.17 -1.60 14.74
C THR A 106 4.79 -2.98 14.50
N LYS A 107 4.05 -4.05 14.75
CA LYS A 107 4.57 -5.42 14.70
C LYS A 107 3.78 -6.35 13.79
N LYS A 108 2.81 -5.84 13.06
CA LYS A 108 1.88 -6.67 12.33
C LYS A 108 1.25 -5.93 11.15
N PHE A 109 1.05 -6.65 10.06
CA PHE A 109 0.18 -6.23 8.96
C PHE A 109 -0.99 -7.20 8.85
N THR A 110 -2.19 -6.66 8.73
CA THR A 110 -3.43 -7.43 8.61
C THR A 110 -4.21 -7.00 7.39
N VAL A 111 -4.86 -7.95 6.72
CA VAL A 111 -5.76 -7.71 5.60
C VAL A 111 -7.19 -8.01 6.04
N HIS A 112 -8.09 -7.11 5.74
CA HIS A 112 -9.48 -7.14 6.15
C HIS A 112 -10.43 -7.08 4.97
N LEU A 113 -11.58 -7.73 5.09
CA LEU A 113 -12.69 -7.56 4.17
C LEU A 113 -13.26 -6.13 4.29
N LEU A 114 -13.50 -5.49 3.15
CA LEU A 114 -14.15 -4.17 3.14
C LEU A 114 -15.58 -4.22 3.69
N GLU A 115 -16.28 -5.32 3.42
CA GLU A 115 -17.71 -5.50 3.76
C GLU A 115 -18.00 -5.42 5.25
N ASN A 116 -17.17 -6.09 6.08
CA ASN A 116 -17.47 -6.27 7.52
C ASN A 116 -16.24 -6.07 8.42
N SER A 117 -15.11 -5.67 7.86
CA SER A 117 -13.83 -5.50 8.55
C SER A 117 -13.25 -6.77 9.17
N GLU A 118 -13.70 -7.94 8.76
CA GLU A 118 -13.15 -9.23 9.20
C GLU A 118 -11.70 -9.39 8.74
N GLU A 119 -10.81 -9.76 9.67
CA GLU A 119 -9.42 -10.11 9.36
C GLU A 119 -9.36 -11.45 8.63
N ILE A 120 -8.74 -11.48 7.44
CA ILE A 120 -8.61 -12.67 6.61
C ILE A 120 -7.17 -13.13 6.41
N LYS A 121 -6.19 -12.26 6.67
CA LYS A 121 -4.76 -12.56 6.52
C LYS A 121 -3.95 -11.69 7.45
N ASN A 122 -2.82 -12.19 7.94
CA ASN A 122 -1.86 -11.40 8.71
C ASN A 122 -0.42 -11.88 8.52
N ILE A 123 0.53 -11.01 8.87
CA ILE A 123 1.94 -11.33 9.03
C ILE A 123 2.52 -10.48 10.15
N CYS A 124 3.33 -11.10 11.00
CA CYS A 124 4.04 -10.40 12.07
C CYS A 124 5.49 -10.10 11.67
N PHE A 125 6.00 -8.98 12.17
CA PHE A 125 7.37 -8.50 11.93
C PHE A 125 8.33 -8.89 13.05
#